data_55151edb19313918b6fcef6a1681f92f
#
_entry.id   55151edb19313918b6fcef6a1681f92f
#
_cell.length_a   1.000
_cell.length_b   1.000
_cell.length_c   1.000
_cell.angle_alpha   90.00
_cell.angle_beta   90.00
_cell.angle_gamma   90.00
#
_symmetry.space_group_name_H-M   'P 1'
#
loop_
_entity.id
_entity.type
_entity.pdbx_description
1 polymer ?
#
loop_
_entity_poly.entity_id
_entity_poly.type
_entity_poly.pdbx_seq_one_letter_code
_entity_poly.pdbx_strand_id
1 'polypeptide(L)'
;MKHYDINKDMRYLQLLAQSFPTVAEASTEIINLQAILNLPKGTEHFLADIHGEYEAFLHVLKNASGNIKRKVNELFGNTLREAEKRELCTLIYYPEQKLELVKQNEPDINDWYHITLHQLVAVCRDVSSKYTRSKVRKSLPCDFSYIIQELLHEHTEDHDKTAYVNVIVDTIISTGRADDFIIAIANVIQRLAIDQLHILGDIYDRGPGAHIILDKMRHYHSWDIQWGNHDVLWMGAAAGNDACICN
;
A
#
# COMPACT_ATOMS: atom_id res chain seq x y z
N MET A 1 15.06 27.36 -19.18
CA MET A 1 16.23 26.90 -18.41
C MET A 1 16.57 27.95 -17.37
N LYS A 2 16.54 27.64 -16.06
CA LYS A 2 17.04 28.55 -15.04
C LYS A 2 18.55 28.66 -15.25
N HIS A 3 19.08 29.88 -15.38
CA HIS A 3 20.51 30.12 -15.36
C HIS A 3 21.02 29.80 -13.96
N TYR A 4 21.75 28.68 -13.79
CA TYR A 4 22.48 28.38 -12.56
C TYR A 4 23.73 29.26 -12.50
N ASP A 5 23.88 30.00 -11.41
CA ASP A 5 25.08 30.76 -11.12
C ASP A 5 26.08 29.80 -10.44
N ILE A 6 27.01 29.25 -11.21
CA ILE A 6 28.00 28.28 -10.76
C ILE A 6 28.75 28.77 -9.51
N ASN A 7 28.99 30.07 -9.38
CA ASN A 7 29.72 30.61 -8.23
C ASN A 7 28.92 30.59 -6.95
N LYS A 8 27.60 30.79 -7.01
CA LYS A 8 26.70 30.69 -5.84
C LYS A 8 26.46 29.24 -5.41
N ASP A 9 26.49 28.32 -6.34
CA ASP A 9 26.15 26.92 -6.11
C ASP A 9 27.38 26.02 -5.93
N MET A 10 28.60 26.58 -5.90
CA MET A 10 29.86 25.84 -5.86
C MET A 10 29.92 24.84 -4.71
N ARG A 11 29.52 25.24 -3.49
CA ARG A 11 29.51 24.35 -2.31
C ARG A 11 28.54 23.20 -2.49
N TYR A 12 27.39 23.44 -3.07
CA TYR A 12 26.38 22.41 -3.36
C TYR A 12 26.89 21.43 -4.43
N LEU A 13 27.50 21.95 -5.50
CA LEU A 13 28.11 21.13 -6.54
C LEU A 13 29.27 20.28 -6.00
N GLN A 14 30.08 20.81 -5.09
CA GLN A 14 31.14 20.04 -4.43
C GLN A 14 30.56 18.89 -3.57
N LEU A 15 29.44 19.08 -2.88
CA LEU A 15 28.76 18.02 -2.13
C LEU A 15 28.17 16.97 -3.07
N LEU A 16 27.56 17.37 -4.19
CA LEU A 16 27.07 16.43 -5.21
C LEU A 16 28.22 15.63 -5.83
N ALA A 17 29.36 16.24 -6.08
CA ALA A 17 30.52 15.56 -6.63
C ALA A 17 31.14 14.48 -5.70
N GLN A 18 30.83 14.53 -4.39
CA GLN A 18 31.19 13.43 -3.47
C GLN A 18 30.35 12.17 -3.72
N SER A 19 29.07 12.35 -4.09
CA SER A 19 28.15 11.25 -4.36
C SER A 19 28.24 10.77 -5.82
N PHE A 20 28.56 11.68 -6.74
CA PHE A 20 28.63 11.45 -8.19
C PHE A 20 29.97 12.01 -8.74
N PRO A 21 31.12 11.35 -8.45
CA PRO A 21 32.43 11.89 -8.75
C PRO A 21 32.79 11.95 -10.24
N THR A 22 32.04 11.21 -11.09
CA THR A 22 32.28 11.20 -12.54
C THR A 22 31.03 11.65 -13.33
N VAL A 23 31.27 12.13 -14.55
CA VAL A 23 30.18 12.47 -15.47
C VAL A 23 29.30 11.26 -15.77
N ALA A 24 29.88 10.06 -15.86
CA ALA A 24 29.14 8.84 -16.11
C ALA A 24 28.16 8.52 -14.95
N GLU A 25 28.61 8.63 -13.71
CA GLU A 25 27.76 8.40 -12.52
C GLU A 25 26.65 9.45 -12.42
N ALA A 26 26.98 10.72 -12.60
CA ALA A 26 26.00 11.79 -12.61
C ALA A 26 24.96 11.61 -13.73
N SER A 27 25.39 11.22 -14.93
CA SER A 27 24.49 10.96 -16.05
C SER A 27 23.58 9.77 -15.79
N THR A 28 24.10 8.70 -15.20
CA THR A 28 23.31 7.52 -14.82
C THR A 28 22.23 7.90 -13.81
N GLU A 29 22.59 8.70 -12.80
CA GLU A 29 21.60 9.14 -11.81
C GLU A 29 20.55 10.07 -12.41
N ILE A 30 20.91 10.97 -13.31
CA ILE A 30 19.97 11.81 -14.06
C ILE A 30 18.97 10.94 -14.85
N ILE A 31 19.45 9.87 -15.51
CA ILE A 31 18.59 8.94 -16.26
C ILE A 31 17.63 8.23 -15.29
N ASN A 32 18.11 7.75 -14.12
CA ASN A 32 17.31 7.10 -13.10
C ASN A 32 16.22 8.03 -12.57
N LEU A 33 16.59 9.26 -12.20
CA LEU A 33 15.65 10.25 -11.68
C LEU A 33 14.63 10.67 -12.75
N GLN A 34 15.06 10.83 -13.99
CA GLN A 34 14.16 11.15 -15.10
C GLN A 34 13.15 10.02 -15.33
N ALA A 35 13.57 8.76 -15.24
CA ALA A 35 12.66 7.63 -15.34
C ALA A 35 11.64 7.64 -14.19
N ILE A 36 12.06 7.90 -12.95
CA ILE A 36 11.18 8.00 -11.78
C ILE A 36 10.18 9.16 -11.92
N LEU A 37 10.62 10.32 -12.40
CA LEU A 37 9.77 11.50 -12.60
C LEU A 37 8.65 11.27 -13.64
N ASN A 38 8.82 10.33 -14.56
CA ASN A 38 7.84 9.98 -15.57
C ASN A 38 6.89 8.83 -15.15
N LEU A 39 7.08 8.25 -13.96
CA LEU A 39 6.12 7.30 -13.42
C LEU A 39 4.79 8.01 -13.08
N PRO A 40 3.65 7.30 -13.18
CA PRO A 40 2.40 7.80 -12.65
C PRO A 40 2.55 8.16 -11.17
N LYS A 41 1.90 9.26 -10.75
CA LYS A 41 1.92 9.65 -9.33
C LYS A 41 1.29 8.56 -8.47
N GLY A 42 1.86 8.34 -7.30
CA GLY A 42 1.26 7.55 -6.23
C GLY A 42 -0.08 8.15 -5.79
N THR A 43 -0.90 7.34 -5.14
CA THR A 43 -2.15 7.81 -4.55
C THR A 43 -1.84 8.49 -3.22
N GLU A 44 -2.14 9.75 -3.11
CA GLU A 44 -2.14 10.49 -1.85
C GLU A 44 -3.54 10.41 -1.24
N HIS A 45 -3.60 10.15 0.07
CA HIS A 45 -4.84 9.97 0.81
C HIS A 45 -4.90 11.00 1.94
N PHE A 46 -5.97 11.78 1.97
CA PHE A 46 -6.19 12.84 2.95
C PHE A 46 -7.34 12.45 3.87
N LEU A 47 -7.09 12.45 5.18
CA LEU A 47 -8.08 12.14 6.21
C LEU A 47 -8.12 13.27 7.24
N ALA A 48 -9.31 13.69 7.62
CA ALA A 48 -9.58 14.69 8.64
C ALA A 48 -10.63 14.18 9.64
N ASP A 49 -10.79 14.84 10.76
CA ASP A 49 -11.88 14.64 11.73
C ASP A 49 -12.01 13.16 12.18
N ILE A 50 -10.89 12.55 12.53
CA ILE A 50 -10.84 11.13 12.91
C ILE A 50 -11.45 10.90 14.30
N HIS A 51 -11.24 11.84 15.22
CA HIS A 51 -11.87 11.92 16.54
C HIS A 51 -11.86 10.61 17.35
N GLY A 52 -10.77 9.87 17.30
CA GLY A 52 -10.63 8.62 18.04
C GLY A 52 -11.50 7.46 17.57
N GLU A 53 -12.17 7.58 16.41
CA GLU A 53 -13.01 6.54 15.82
C GLU A 53 -12.15 5.48 15.11
N TYR A 54 -11.51 4.62 15.90
CA TYR A 54 -10.49 3.68 15.42
C TYR A 54 -11.03 2.70 14.37
N GLU A 55 -12.21 2.13 14.57
CA GLU A 55 -12.75 1.11 13.66
C GLU A 55 -13.07 1.70 12.29
N ALA A 56 -13.71 2.88 12.27
CA ALA A 56 -14.00 3.59 11.04
C ALA A 56 -12.72 4.01 10.31
N PHE A 57 -11.74 4.55 11.05
CA PHE A 57 -10.44 4.90 10.53
C PHE A 57 -9.72 3.69 9.91
N LEU A 58 -9.67 2.55 10.62
CA LEU A 58 -9.04 1.34 10.13
C LEU A 58 -9.73 0.81 8.87
N HIS A 59 -11.06 0.86 8.82
CA HIS A 59 -11.81 0.46 7.63
C HIS A 59 -11.45 1.32 6.41
N VAL A 60 -11.37 2.65 6.60
CA VAL A 60 -11.00 3.59 5.53
C VAL A 60 -9.58 3.34 5.05
N LEU A 61 -8.63 3.04 5.94
CA LEU A 61 -7.27 2.66 5.55
C LEU A 61 -7.25 1.37 4.73
N LYS A 62 -7.93 0.32 5.18
CA LYS A 62 -7.94 -1.00 4.53
C LYS A 62 -8.55 -0.97 3.14
N ASN A 63 -9.59 -0.15 2.92
CA ASN A 63 -10.24 -0.03 1.62
C ASN A 63 -9.63 1.08 0.73
N ALA A 64 -8.67 1.83 1.26
CA ALA A 64 -8.02 2.96 0.60
C ALA A 64 -9.04 4.00 0.09
N SER A 65 -10.03 4.38 0.93
CA SER A 65 -11.17 5.25 0.56
C SER A 65 -11.87 4.81 -0.72
N GLY A 66 -12.01 3.50 -0.91
CA GLY A 66 -12.67 2.92 -2.08
C GLY A 66 -11.77 2.80 -3.32
N ASN A 67 -10.51 3.19 -3.26
CA ASN A 67 -9.58 3.10 -4.40
C ASN A 67 -9.37 1.64 -4.84
N ILE A 68 -9.27 0.69 -3.90
CA ILE A 68 -9.14 -0.74 -4.21
C ILE A 68 -10.39 -1.23 -4.97
N LYS A 69 -11.59 -0.87 -4.50
CA LYS A 69 -12.85 -1.24 -5.18
C LYS A 69 -12.91 -0.68 -6.61
N ARG A 70 -12.48 0.58 -6.79
CA ARG A 70 -12.40 1.19 -8.12
C ARG A 70 -11.48 0.40 -9.03
N LYS A 71 -10.28 0.03 -8.58
CA LYS A 71 -9.32 -0.77 -9.34
C LYS A 71 -9.84 -2.17 -9.67
N VAL A 72 -10.48 -2.85 -8.73
CA VAL A 72 -11.14 -4.15 -8.97
C VAL A 72 -12.21 -4.02 -10.07
N ASN A 73 -13.02 -2.95 -10.02
CA ASN A 73 -14.05 -2.71 -11.04
C ASN A 73 -13.44 -2.39 -12.41
N GLU A 74 -12.37 -1.59 -12.47
CA GLU A 74 -11.66 -1.26 -13.71
C GLU A 74 -10.99 -2.49 -14.32
N LEU A 75 -10.33 -3.31 -13.48
CA LEU A 75 -9.58 -4.48 -13.92
C LEU A 75 -10.48 -5.60 -14.44
N PHE A 76 -11.53 -5.92 -13.71
CA PHE A 76 -12.40 -7.06 -14.03
C PHE A 76 -13.63 -6.70 -14.88
N GLY A 77 -14.00 -5.41 -14.97
CA GLY A 77 -15.09 -4.95 -15.82
C GLY A 77 -16.34 -5.84 -15.71
N ASN A 78 -16.72 -6.48 -16.80
CA ASN A 78 -17.85 -7.41 -16.89
C ASN A 78 -17.43 -8.89 -16.74
N THR A 79 -16.16 -9.20 -16.53
CA THR A 79 -15.69 -10.58 -16.36
C THR A 79 -16.08 -11.20 -15.02
N LEU A 80 -16.23 -10.36 -14.00
CA LEU A 80 -16.74 -10.73 -12.69
C LEU A 80 -18.08 -10.06 -12.41
N ARG A 81 -19.00 -10.81 -11.78
CA ARG A 81 -20.25 -10.27 -11.29
C ARG A 81 -20.02 -9.30 -10.12
N GLU A 82 -20.91 -8.37 -9.90
CA GLU A 82 -20.80 -7.38 -8.81
C GLU A 82 -20.69 -8.02 -7.41
N ALA A 83 -21.31 -9.19 -7.22
CA ALA A 83 -21.19 -9.95 -5.98
C ALA A 83 -19.73 -10.48 -5.80
N GLU A 84 -19.15 -11.06 -6.83
CA GLU A 84 -17.79 -11.59 -6.81
C GLU A 84 -16.74 -10.49 -6.58
N LYS A 85 -16.91 -9.33 -7.21
CA LYS A 85 -16.05 -8.16 -6.96
C LYS A 85 -16.12 -7.70 -5.51
N ARG A 86 -17.34 -7.67 -4.90
CA ARG A 86 -17.52 -7.33 -3.49
C ARG A 86 -16.84 -8.34 -2.57
N GLU A 87 -16.98 -9.63 -2.86
CA GLU A 87 -16.32 -10.70 -2.13
C GLU A 87 -14.79 -10.56 -2.18
N LEU A 88 -14.23 -10.33 -3.37
CA LEU A 88 -12.79 -10.09 -3.56
C LEU A 88 -12.33 -8.84 -2.79
N CYS A 89 -13.07 -7.74 -2.85
CA CYS A 89 -12.77 -6.54 -2.07
C CYS A 89 -12.79 -6.83 -0.55
N THR A 90 -13.79 -7.56 -0.07
CA THR A 90 -13.90 -7.94 1.35
C THR A 90 -12.71 -8.79 1.78
N LEU A 91 -12.29 -9.73 0.93
CA LEU A 91 -11.10 -10.54 1.18
C LEU A 91 -9.83 -9.68 1.25
N ILE A 92 -9.66 -8.72 0.34
CA ILE A 92 -8.51 -7.80 0.37
C ILE A 92 -8.52 -6.95 1.64
N TYR A 93 -9.69 -6.48 2.13
CA TYR A 93 -9.78 -5.63 3.31
C TYR A 93 -9.61 -6.39 4.62
N TYR A 94 -10.15 -7.60 4.70
CA TYR A 94 -10.24 -8.42 5.90
C TYR A 94 -9.88 -9.87 5.60
N PRO A 95 -8.61 -10.16 5.17
CA PRO A 95 -8.26 -11.47 4.68
C PRO A 95 -8.44 -12.59 5.71
N GLU A 96 -8.02 -12.37 6.96
CA GLU A 96 -8.12 -13.38 8.02
C GLU A 96 -9.57 -13.79 8.29
N GLN A 97 -10.44 -12.79 8.52
CA GLN A 97 -11.85 -13.02 8.84
C GLN A 97 -12.61 -13.63 7.66
N LYS A 98 -12.28 -13.18 6.43
CA LYS A 98 -12.94 -13.71 5.24
C LYS A 98 -12.53 -15.14 4.95
N LEU A 99 -11.26 -15.51 5.14
CA LEU A 99 -10.78 -16.89 5.00
C LEU A 99 -11.46 -17.85 5.98
N GLU A 100 -11.67 -17.45 7.23
CA GLU A 100 -12.42 -18.27 8.19
C GLU A 100 -13.84 -18.57 7.71
N LEU A 101 -14.54 -17.56 7.18
CA LEU A 101 -15.89 -17.73 6.63
C LEU A 101 -15.91 -18.59 5.37
N VAL A 102 -14.95 -18.44 4.48
CA VAL A 102 -14.84 -19.23 3.24
C VAL A 102 -14.61 -20.70 3.58
N LYS A 103 -13.70 -21.01 4.47
CA LYS A 103 -13.41 -22.41 4.89
C LYS A 103 -14.61 -23.14 5.47
N GLN A 104 -15.55 -22.40 6.06
CA GLN A 104 -16.78 -22.99 6.61
C GLN A 104 -17.86 -23.27 5.56
N ASN A 105 -17.86 -22.52 4.45
CA ASN A 105 -18.97 -22.48 3.52
C ASN A 105 -18.61 -22.98 2.10
N GLU A 106 -17.32 -22.98 1.73
CA GLU A 106 -16.89 -23.33 0.38
C GLU A 106 -16.75 -24.84 0.24
N PRO A 107 -17.50 -25.49 -0.68
CA PRO A 107 -17.45 -26.94 -0.86
C PRO A 107 -16.16 -27.43 -1.54
N ASP A 108 -15.58 -26.63 -2.43
CA ASP A 108 -14.29 -26.91 -3.09
C ASP A 108 -13.30 -25.79 -2.82
N ILE A 109 -12.64 -25.90 -1.68
CA ILE A 109 -11.67 -24.88 -1.23
C ILE A 109 -10.46 -24.77 -2.18
N ASN A 110 -10.06 -25.85 -2.84
CA ASN A 110 -8.90 -25.84 -3.72
C ASN A 110 -9.19 -25.06 -5.01
N ASP A 111 -10.36 -25.28 -5.62
CA ASP A 111 -10.80 -24.52 -6.79
C ASP A 111 -10.94 -23.01 -6.44
N TRP A 112 -11.53 -22.74 -5.28
CA TRP A 112 -11.63 -21.36 -4.77
C TRP A 112 -10.26 -20.72 -4.58
N TYR A 113 -9.28 -21.41 -4.02
CA TYR A 113 -7.90 -20.90 -3.88
C TYR A 113 -7.29 -20.57 -5.24
N HIS A 114 -7.43 -21.45 -6.22
CA HIS A 114 -6.92 -21.21 -7.57
C HIS A 114 -7.46 -19.93 -8.17
N ILE A 115 -8.77 -19.78 -8.21
CA ILE A 115 -9.44 -18.60 -8.77
C ILE A 115 -9.01 -17.35 -8.01
N THR A 116 -9.05 -17.40 -6.69
CA THR A 116 -8.77 -16.25 -5.81
C THR A 116 -7.32 -15.79 -5.90
N LEU A 117 -6.36 -16.71 -5.94
CA LEU A 117 -4.93 -16.38 -6.06
C LEU A 117 -4.64 -15.67 -7.39
N HIS A 118 -5.21 -16.13 -8.49
CA HIS A 118 -5.09 -15.45 -9.79
C HIS A 118 -5.69 -14.04 -9.76
N GLN A 119 -6.85 -13.87 -9.15
CA GLN A 119 -7.50 -12.56 -9.00
C GLN A 119 -6.65 -11.61 -8.15
N LEU A 120 -6.15 -12.07 -7.01
CA LEU A 120 -5.30 -11.26 -6.11
C LEU A 120 -3.98 -10.86 -6.78
N VAL A 121 -3.34 -11.77 -7.53
CA VAL A 121 -2.14 -11.47 -8.31
C VAL A 121 -2.42 -10.39 -9.35
N ALA A 122 -3.55 -10.48 -10.06
CA ALA A 122 -3.95 -9.49 -11.06
C ALA A 122 -4.17 -8.10 -10.41
N VAL A 123 -4.87 -8.03 -9.28
CA VAL A 123 -5.06 -6.77 -8.53
C VAL A 123 -3.72 -6.23 -8.03
N CYS A 124 -2.86 -7.09 -7.46
CA CYS A 124 -1.55 -6.69 -6.96
C CYS A 124 -0.65 -6.14 -8.07
N ARG A 125 -0.69 -6.75 -9.26
CA ARG A 125 0.01 -6.27 -10.46
C ARG A 125 -0.48 -4.88 -10.87
N ASP A 126 -1.79 -4.66 -10.89
CA ASP A 126 -2.38 -3.36 -11.24
C ASP A 126 -1.97 -2.26 -10.25
N VAL A 127 -2.10 -2.49 -8.94
CA VAL A 127 -1.72 -1.49 -7.93
C VAL A 127 -0.22 -1.22 -7.90
N SER A 128 0.61 -2.20 -8.27
CA SER A 128 2.07 -2.07 -8.29
C SER A 128 2.62 -1.36 -9.53
N SER A 129 1.85 -1.32 -10.62
CA SER A 129 2.29 -0.83 -11.95
C SER A 129 2.80 0.61 -11.95
N LYS A 130 2.33 1.43 -11.03
CA LYS A 130 2.72 2.85 -10.89
C LYS A 130 4.03 3.08 -10.11
N TYR A 131 4.65 2.02 -9.61
CA TYR A 131 5.86 2.12 -8.79
C TYR A 131 7.08 1.52 -9.48
N THR A 132 8.27 1.93 -9.03
CA THR A 132 9.51 1.27 -9.42
C THR A 132 9.56 -0.15 -8.85
N ARG A 133 10.21 -1.08 -9.55
CA ARG A 133 10.47 -2.44 -9.05
C ARG A 133 11.13 -2.45 -7.67
N SER A 134 12.05 -1.51 -7.42
CA SER A 134 12.71 -1.37 -6.13
C SER A 134 11.74 -1.02 -5.00
N LYS A 135 10.79 -0.10 -5.25
CA LYS A 135 9.76 0.27 -4.27
C LYS A 135 8.82 -0.90 -3.99
N VAL A 136 8.36 -1.59 -5.02
CA VAL A 136 7.52 -2.79 -4.87
C VAL A 136 8.25 -3.84 -4.03
N ARG A 137 9.49 -4.20 -4.40
CA ARG A 137 10.30 -5.19 -3.67
C ARG A 137 10.45 -4.87 -2.18
N LYS A 138 10.66 -3.61 -1.81
CA LYS A 138 10.76 -3.17 -0.41
C LYS A 138 9.44 -3.26 0.35
N SER A 139 8.32 -3.39 -0.36
CA SER A 139 6.97 -3.52 0.23
C SER A 139 6.54 -4.97 0.42
N LEU A 140 7.29 -5.93 -0.14
CA LEU A 140 6.95 -7.35 -0.08
C LEU A 140 7.31 -7.96 1.29
N PRO A 141 6.50 -8.91 1.79
CA PRO A 141 6.81 -9.66 3.00
C PRO A 141 7.99 -10.60 2.77
N CYS A 142 8.85 -10.79 3.77
CA CYS A 142 10.07 -11.59 3.65
C CYS A 142 9.81 -13.01 3.15
N ASP A 143 8.78 -13.67 3.68
CA ASP A 143 8.49 -15.07 3.43
C ASP A 143 8.08 -15.38 1.98
N PHE A 144 7.38 -14.43 1.34
CA PHE A 144 6.85 -14.59 -0.01
C PHE A 144 7.43 -13.61 -1.04
N SER A 145 8.47 -12.87 -0.65
CA SER A 145 9.02 -11.79 -1.47
C SER A 145 9.42 -12.26 -2.86
N TYR A 146 10.12 -13.38 -2.96
CA TYR A 146 10.55 -13.94 -4.23
C TYR A 146 9.36 -14.34 -5.11
N ILE A 147 8.44 -15.13 -4.56
CA ILE A 147 7.30 -15.68 -5.30
C ILE A 147 6.33 -14.56 -5.75
N ILE A 148 6.03 -13.59 -4.87
CA ILE A 148 5.20 -12.46 -5.28
C ILE A 148 5.88 -11.66 -6.38
N GLN A 149 7.20 -11.43 -6.30
CA GLN A 149 7.93 -10.72 -7.33
C GLN A 149 7.87 -11.45 -8.68
N GLU A 150 8.05 -12.77 -8.71
CA GLU A 150 7.90 -13.58 -9.93
C GLU A 150 6.49 -13.44 -10.52
N LEU A 151 5.46 -13.65 -9.70
CA LEU A 151 4.06 -13.55 -10.14
C LEU A 151 3.68 -12.16 -10.66
N LEU A 152 4.29 -11.09 -10.15
CA LEU A 152 4.02 -9.72 -10.60
C LEU A 152 4.68 -9.40 -11.94
N HIS A 153 5.82 -10.05 -12.27
CA HIS A 153 6.60 -9.73 -13.48
C HIS A 153 6.28 -10.63 -14.67
N GLU A 154 5.64 -11.77 -14.45
CA GLU A 154 5.27 -12.63 -15.55
C GLU A 154 4.02 -12.11 -16.28
N HIS A 155 4.15 -11.94 -17.59
CA HIS A 155 3.03 -11.56 -18.47
C HIS A 155 2.34 -12.83 -18.96
N THR A 156 1.04 -12.97 -18.67
CA THR A 156 0.21 -14.15 -18.97
C THR A 156 -0.18 -14.28 -20.45
N GLU A 157 0.38 -13.47 -21.34
CA GLU A 157 0.09 -13.55 -22.79
C GLU A 157 0.81 -14.73 -23.48
N ASP A 158 1.79 -15.33 -22.82
CA ASP A 158 2.56 -16.47 -23.33
C ASP A 158 2.08 -17.77 -22.66
N HIS A 159 1.79 -18.80 -23.46
CA HIS A 159 1.27 -20.09 -22.99
C HIS A 159 2.20 -20.78 -21.98
N ASP A 160 3.51 -20.71 -22.22
CA ASP A 160 4.51 -21.33 -21.34
C ASP A 160 4.56 -20.63 -19.96
N LYS A 161 4.33 -19.32 -19.94
CA LYS A 161 4.31 -18.52 -18.73
C LYS A 161 3.03 -18.70 -17.91
N THR A 162 1.90 -18.95 -18.56
CA THR A 162 0.66 -19.32 -17.88
C THR A 162 0.83 -20.64 -17.15
N ALA A 163 1.45 -21.63 -17.79
CA ALA A 163 1.76 -22.92 -17.16
C ALA A 163 2.68 -22.76 -15.95
N TYR A 164 3.71 -21.90 -16.05
CA TYR A 164 4.62 -21.58 -14.95
C TYR A 164 3.88 -20.95 -13.74
N VAL A 165 3.03 -19.96 -13.96
CA VAL A 165 2.22 -19.34 -12.90
C VAL A 165 1.30 -20.37 -12.24
N ASN A 166 0.65 -21.24 -13.02
CA ASN A 166 -0.21 -22.30 -12.49
C ASN A 166 0.58 -23.27 -11.59
N VAL A 167 1.78 -23.69 -11.97
CA VAL A 167 2.63 -24.55 -11.14
C VAL A 167 2.98 -23.88 -9.80
N ILE A 168 3.24 -22.58 -9.79
CA ILE A 168 3.47 -21.83 -8.54
C ILE A 168 2.22 -21.85 -7.66
N VAL A 169 1.04 -21.55 -8.23
CA VAL A 169 -0.23 -21.53 -7.51
C VAL A 169 -0.55 -22.93 -6.95
N ASP A 170 -0.41 -23.99 -7.78
CA ASP A 170 -0.58 -25.38 -7.35
C ASP A 170 0.33 -25.74 -6.18
N THR A 171 1.59 -25.27 -6.23
CA THR A 171 2.56 -25.52 -5.17
C THR A 171 2.19 -24.81 -3.88
N ILE A 172 1.72 -23.56 -3.94
CA ILE A 172 1.25 -22.82 -2.78
C ILE A 172 0.07 -23.55 -2.11
N ILE A 173 -0.87 -24.06 -2.91
CA ILE A 173 -2.05 -24.80 -2.42
C ILE A 173 -1.63 -26.14 -1.83
N SER A 174 -0.87 -26.95 -2.57
CA SER A 174 -0.47 -28.29 -2.15
C SER A 174 0.44 -28.33 -0.92
N THR A 175 1.19 -27.26 -0.68
CA THR A 175 2.01 -27.10 0.53
C THR A 175 1.23 -26.56 1.74
N GLY A 176 -0.07 -26.27 1.59
CA GLY A 176 -0.92 -25.74 2.65
C GLY A 176 -0.64 -24.28 3.03
N ARG A 177 0.01 -23.51 2.14
CA ARG A 177 0.40 -22.12 2.40
C ARG A 177 -0.54 -21.09 1.75
N ALA A 178 -1.69 -21.54 1.21
CA ALA A 178 -2.62 -20.67 0.47
C ALA A 178 -3.16 -19.51 1.34
N ASP A 179 -3.55 -19.79 2.59
CA ASP A 179 -4.06 -18.76 3.52
C ASP A 179 -3.02 -17.68 3.80
N ASP A 180 -1.81 -18.13 4.20
CA ASP A 180 -0.71 -17.21 4.51
C ASP A 180 -0.36 -16.34 3.29
N PHE A 181 -0.38 -16.94 2.10
CA PHE A 181 -0.10 -16.22 0.86
C PHE A 181 -1.21 -15.21 0.53
N ILE A 182 -2.48 -15.56 0.69
CA ILE A 182 -3.63 -14.66 0.49
C ILE A 182 -3.53 -13.46 1.46
N ILE A 183 -3.26 -13.71 2.73
CA ILE A 183 -3.08 -12.64 3.73
C ILE A 183 -1.90 -11.75 3.32
N ALA A 184 -0.79 -12.33 2.94
CA ALA A 184 0.40 -11.60 2.53
C ALA A 184 0.16 -10.70 1.32
N ILE A 185 -0.45 -11.24 0.25
CA ILE A 185 -0.71 -10.46 -0.97
C ILE A 185 -1.81 -9.40 -0.77
N ALA A 186 -2.84 -9.68 0.04
CA ALA A 186 -3.86 -8.70 0.41
C ALA A 186 -3.24 -7.50 1.16
N ASN A 187 -2.33 -7.76 2.09
CA ASN A 187 -1.59 -6.70 2.80
C ASN A 187 -0.68 -5.89 1.86
N VAL A 188 -0.05 -6.53 0.87
CA VAL A 188 0.73 -5.83 -0.16
C VAL A 188 -0.17 -4.93 -1.01
N ILE A 189 -1.36 -5.41 -1.43
CA ILE A 189 -2.34 -4.61 -2.17
C ILE A 189 -2.75 -3.37 -1.35
N GLN A 190 -3.13 -3.54 -0.08
CA GLN A 190 -3.49 -2.44 0.81
C GLN A 190 -2.34 -1.41 0.92
N ARG A 191 -1.11 -1.89 1.12
CA ARG A 191 0.08 -1.04 1.25
C ARG A 191 0.40 -0.26 -0.02
N LEU A 192 0.25 -0.87 -1.19
CA LEU A 192 0.55 -0.24 -2.49
C LEU A 192 -0.61 0.59 -3.04
N ALA A 193 -1.82 0.43 -2.51
CA ALA A 193 -2.99 1.21 -2.92
C ALA A 193 -2.85 2.69 -2.55
N ILE A 194 -2.22 3.00 -1.40
CA ILE A 194 -1.92 4.36 -0.93
C ILE A 194 -0.42 4.53 -0.83
N ASP A 195 0.11 5.57 -1.47
CA ASP A 195 1.52 5.92 -1.42
C ASP A 195 1.86 6.76 -0.19
N GLN A 196 1.09 7.79 0.05
CA GLN A 196 1.25 8.75 1.13
C GLN A 196 -0.10 9.02 1.81
N LEU A 197 -0.12 8.98 3.13
CA LEU A 197 -1.27 9.35 3.93
C LEU A 197 -1.00 10.70 4.62
N HIS A 198 -1.95 11.63 4.44
CA HIS A 198 -1.95 12.94 5.10
C HIS A 198 -3.09 13.00 6.10
N ILE A 199 -2.78 13.14 7.39
CA ILE A 199 -3.76 13.35 8.44
C ILE A 199 -3.87 14.86 8.69
N LEU A 200 -5.07 15.40 8.49
CA LEU A 200 -5.33 16.83 8.57
C LEU A 200 -5.80 17.29 9.95
N GLY A 201 -5.46 16.50 10.99
CA GLY A 201 -5.74 16.83 12.38
C GLY A 201 -7.03 16.22 12.91
N ASP A 202 -7.36 16.62 14.13
CA ASP A 202 -8.50 16.16 14.92
C ASP A 202 -8.51 14.63 15.10
N ILE A 203 -7.35 14.10 15.53
CA ILE A 203 -7.24 12.69 15.94
C ILE A 203 -7.89 12.48 17.30
N TYR A 204 -7.71 13.44 18.21
CA TYR A 204 -8.24 13.41 19.56
C TYR A 204 -9.65 13.92 19.65
N ASP A 205 -10.23 13.70 20.83
CA ASP A 205 -11.59 14.05 21.23
C ASP A 205 -12.68 13.11 20.67
N ARG A 206 -13.79 13.01 21.39
CA ARG A 206 -14.99 12.19 21.14
C ARG A 206 -14.81 10.70 21.32
N GLY A 207 -14.15 10.00 20.38
CA GLY A 207 -13.94 8.54 20.46
C GLY A 207 -12.75 8.16 21.35
N PRO A 208 -12.73 6.96 21.93
CA PRO A 208 -11.69 6.53 22.87
C PRO A 208 -10.42 6.03 22.19
N GLY A 209 -10.39 5.87 20.88
CA GLY A 209 -9.36 5.12 20.15
C GLY A 209 -8.18 5.95 19.63
N ALA A 210 -8.03 7.24 19.99
CA ALA A 210 -6.95 8.10 19.48
C ALA A 210 -5.55 7.49 19.68
N HIS A 211 -5.27 6.93 20.85
CA HIS A 211 -4.00 6.28 21.15
C HIS A 211 -3.76 5.02 20.28
N ILE A 212 -4.81 4.24 20.00
CA ILE A 212 -4.73 3.05 19.13
C ILE A 212 -4.42 3.47 17.69
N ILE A 213 -5.03 4.56 17.22
CA ILE A 213 -4.78 5.15 15.90
C ILE A 213 -3.30 5.55 15.78
N LEU A 214 -2.76 6.29 16.75
CA LEU A 214 -1.37 6.72 16.75
C LEU A 214 -0.39 5.54 16.80
N ASP A 215 -0.67 4.51 17.61
CA ASP A 215 0.14 3.29 17.65
C ASP A 215 0.13 2.56 16.30
N LYS A 216 -1.02 2.50 15.63
CA LYS A 216 -1.13 1.95 14.28
C LYS A 216 -0.31 2.76 13.27
N MET A 217 -0.36 4.09 13.37
CA MET A 217 0.34 4.99 12.46
C MET A 217 1.85 4.91 12.60
N ARG A 218 2.41 4.64 13.79
CA ARG A 218 3.85 4.43 13.99
C ARG A 218 4.45 3.36 13.07
N HIS A 219 3.64 2.42 12.62
CA HIS A 219 4.04 1.32 11.74
C HIS A 219 3.54 1.49 10.30
N TYR A 220 2.88 2.61 10.00
CA TYR A 220 2.43 2.89 8.64
C TYR A 220 3.61 3.32 7.77
N HIS A 221 3.60 2.91 6.49
CA HIS A 221 4.79 3.01 5.62
C HIS A 221 5.18 4.43 5.22
N SER A 222 4.23 5.35 5.09
CA SER A 222 4.49 6.76 4.74
C SER A 222 3.30 7.62 5.13
N TRP A 223 3.50 8.54 6.05
CA TRP A 223 2.44 9.43 6.51
C TRP A 223 3.02 10.70 7.11
N ASP A 224 2.21 11.73 7.14
CA ASP A 224 2.43 12.94 7.90
C ASP A 224 1.13 13.42 8.56
N ILE A 225 1.26 14.37 9.49
CA ILE A 225 0.15 14.88 10.29
C ILE A 225 0.25 16.40 10.40
N GLN A 226 -0.88 17.07 10.27
CA GLN A 226 -1.11 18.43 10.73
C GLN A 226 -1.96 18.40 12.00
N TRP A 227 -1.85 19.41 12.82
CA TRP A 227 -2.62 19.46 14.06
C TRP A 227 -3.96 20.14 13.82
N GLY A 228 -5.03 19.50 14.28
CA GLY A 228 -6.33 20.13 14.44
C GLY A 228 -6.43 20.92 15.75
N ASN A 229 -7.51 21.65 15.95
CA ASN A 229 -7.74 22.40 17.17
C ASN A 229 -7.87 21.51 18.41
N HIS A 230 -8.51 20.34 18.27
CA HIS A 230 -8.61 19.36 19.36
C HIS A 230 -7.24 18.80 19.74
N ASP A 231 -6.41 18.47 18.77
CA ASP A 231 -5.05 17.95 19.02
C ASP A 231 -4.21 18.97 19.80
N VAL A 232 -4.30 20.26 19.46
CA VAL A 232 -3.57 21.35 20.16
C VAL A 232 -4.03 21.45 21.61
N LEU A 233 -5.33 21.32 21.89
CA LEU A 233 -5.86 21.33 23.26
C LEU A 233 -5.31 20.15 24.07
N TRP A 234 -5.32 18.95 23.50
CA TRP A 234 -4.76 17.76 24.15
C TRP A 234 -3.24 17.87 24.38
N MET A 235 -2.50 18.41 23.41
CA MET A 235 -1.07 18.69 23.58
C MET A 235 -0.80 19.71 24.68
N GLY A 236 -1.60 20.77 24.77
CA GLY A 236 -1.53 21.75 25.82
C GLY A 236 -1.83 21.17 27.20
N ALA A 237 -2.86 20.33 27.30
CA ALA A 237 -3.21 19.62 28.52
C ALA A 237 -2.07 18.66 28.96
N ALA A 238 -1.51 17.90 28.03
CA ALA A 238 -0.37 17.02 28.30
C ALA A 238 0.90 17.76 28.73
N ALA A 239 1.06 19.01 28.27
CA ALA A 239 2.13 19.92 28.70
C ALA A 239 1.86 20.60 30.05
N GLY A 240 0.74 20.35 30.72
CA GLY A 240 0.37 20.90 32.03
C GLY A 240 -0.25 22.30 31.96
N ASN A 241 -0.86 22.69 30.84
CA ASN A 241 -1.58 23.96 30.75
C ASN A 241 -2.98 23.81 31.36
N ASP A 242 -3.22 24.52 32.48
CA ASP A 242 -4.47 24.43 33.24
C ASP A 242 -5.70 24.77 32.39
N ALA A 243 -5.62 25.77 31.51
CA ALA A 243 -6.75 26.14 30.66
C ALA A 243 -7.11 25.07 29.67
N CYS A 244 -6.12 24.33 29.14
CA CYS A 244 -6.36 23.19 28.24
C CYS A 244 -6.86 21.96 29.02
N ILE A 245 -6.46 21.77 30.28
CA ILE A 245 -6.92 20.70 31.15
C ILE A 245 -8.40 20.84 31.52
N CYS A 246 -8.84 22.11 31.72
CA CYS A 246 -10.20 22.42 32.13
C CYS A 246 -11.20 22.53 30.98
N ASN A 247 -10.75 22.52 29.74
CA ASN A 247 -11.60 22.62 28.55
C ASN A 247 -12.05 21.29 28.03
#